data_9e9e3e768f8042ae4fab9d5735ac3f47
#
_entry.id   9e9e3e768f8042ae4fab9d5735ac3f47
#
_cell.length_a   1.000
_cell.length_b   1.000
_cell.length_c   1.000
_cell.angle_alpha   90.00
_cell.angle_beta   90.00
_cell.angle_gamma   90.00
#
_symmetry.space_group_name_H-M   'P 1'
#
loop_
_entity.id
_entity.type
_entity.pdbx_description
1 polymer ?
#
loop_
_entity_poly.entity_id
_entity_poly.type
_entity_poly.pdbx_seq_one_letter_code
_entity_poly.pdbx_strand_id
1 'polypeptide(L)'
;MTADHTGHTDHAEAGGLVPVLEDLARAVDLGAQLGLDDELTQARDVLEQASHRRRLALQTTVVALLGATGSGKSSLTNALAGAELSRTARTRPTTTQPLAVVPDTTVEATALLDWLDISQRVRVDGAWGLGEDTVLVDLPDIDSEELAHRAIAERMAGKVDVLVWVLDPEKYADGVVHRDFLTPMAAHAEVMTVALNQVDRLDAEGRDAVLTDLRRILDREGLGNVSVVPVSARTGEGIETLARTVAAVAADRLASARNLIAHARRAAKELGERTGLIAPALPGAVGTRPADAQAQHVQQPLAELRLAAAGVAGIDVVARAVEGSDRHRAHTRVGWFWTRWIERLRRDPLRALHLGGERPTSSRPDAAEQPDDGREGAVIDLSSLPPAGPAATGNLRSTAHLYALAVSAELPEDLATQAVFRSDERADNLAAPLDRAVSAVDYGAWRRPAWWTIANVLQWVTALTALLGGLWLVAIHVLEEYLLLIAVDVPRWGRVPWPTVLLLGGLLIGLALAGLGTFVARLQARRHSKQVSRLLRRATDEVIDTELIDPLRTETHRWAELARVLGRIT
;
A
#
# COMPACT_ATOMS: atom_id res chain seq x y z
N MET A 1 -42.01 -31.32 -25.28
CA MET A 1 -41.72 -31.04 -23.88
C MET A 1 -40.20 -30.96 -23.74
N THR A 2 -39.65 -29.88 -24.20
CA THR A 2 -38.27 -29.46 -24.01
C THR A 2 -38.31 -27.94 -24.17
N ALA A 3 -38.54 -27.27 -23.07
CA ALA A 3 -38.45 -25.81 -22.98
C ALA A 3 -37.48 -25.47 -21.86
N ASP A 4 -36.55 -24.68 -22.23
CA ASP A 4 -36.08 -23.52 -21.52
C ASP A 4 -35.25 -23.76 -20.26
N HIS A 5 -33.97 -23.98 -20.50
CA HIS A 5 -32.92 -23.83 -19.46
C HIS A 5 -31.91 -22.72 -19.80
N THR A 6 -32.16 -21.91 -20.83
CA THR A 6 -31.23 -20.88 -21.33
C THR A 6 -31.36 -19.52 -20.62
N GLY A 7 -32.48 -19.25 -19.90
CA GLY A 7 -32.70 -17.95 -19.27
C GLY A 7 -31.94 -17.69 -17.96
N HIS A 8 -31.59 -18.74 -17.20
CA HIS A 8 -31.06 -18.55 -15.85
C HIS A 8 -29.53 -18.41 -15.79
N THR A 9 -28.82 -18.88 -16.81
CA THR A 9 -27.34 -18.75 -16.91
C THR A 9 -26.92 -17.39 -17.46
N ASP A 10 -27.79 -16.73 -18.20
CA ASP A 10 -27.48 -15.46 -18.87
C ASP A 10 -27.42 -14.25 -17.92
N HIS A 11 -28.17 -14.26 -16.83
CA HIS A 11 -28.22 -13.15 -15.86
C HIS A 11 -27.08 -13.17 -14.83
N ALA A 12 -26.53 -14.35 -14.52
CA ALA A 12 -25.38 -14.47 -13.60
C ALA A 12 -24.08 -13.90 -14.24
N GLU A 13 -23.97 -13.92 -15.58
CA GLU A 13 -22.80 -13.38 -16.29
C GLU A 13 -22.81 -11.86 -16.38
N ALA A 14 -23.99 -11.22 -16.46
CA ALA A 14 -24.08 -9.75 -16.54
C ALA A 14 -23.76 -9.07 -15.19
N GLY A 15 -24.00 -9.73 -14.05
CA GLY A 15 -23.62 -9.25 -12.72
C GLY A 15 -22.11 -9.11 -12.48
N GLY A 16 -21.30 -9.68 -13.38
CA GLY A 16 -19.83 -9.65 -13.27
C GLY A 16 -19.12 -8.43 -13.88
N LEU A 17 -19.80 -7.50 -14.58
CA LEU A 17 -19.10 -6.41 -15.30
C LEU A 17 -18.40 -5.43 -14.37
N VAL A 18 -19.05 -4.94 -13.31
CA VAL A 18 -18.45 -3.97 -12.38
C VAL A 18 -17.23 -4.55 -11.68
N PRO A 19 -17.31 -5.73 -11.04
CA PRO A 19 -16.14 -6.36 -10.43
C PRO A 19 -15.02 -6.64 -11.43
N VAL A 20 -15.33 -7.11 -12.63
CA VAL A 20 -14.33 -7.38 -13.68
C VAL A 20 -13.60 -6.11 -14.12
N LEU A 21 -14.32 -4.99 -14.29
CA LEU A 21 -13.72 -3.71 -14.66
C LEU A 21 -12.93 -3.09 -13.51
N GLU A 22 -13.39 -3.24 -12.26
CA GLU A 22 -12.66 -2.79 -11.08
C GLU A 22 -11.37 -3.59 -10.89
N ASP A 23 -11.43 -4.90 -11.05
CA ASP A 23 -10.23 -5.74 -11.03
C ASP A 23 -9.29 -5.43 -12.21
N LEU A 24 -9.81 -5.16 -13.41
CA LEU A 24 -8.98 -4.75 -14.55
C LEU A 24 -8.33 -3.38 -14.30
N ALA A 25 -9.05 -2.42 -13.74
CA ALA A 25 -8.49 -1.12 -13.37
C ALA A 25 -7.38 -1.27 -12.31
N ARG A 26 -7.59 -2.14 -11.32
CA ARG A 26 -6.57 -2.46 -10.32
C ARG A 26 -5.35 -3.14 -10.95
N ALA A 27 -5.56 -4.06 -11.91
CA ALA A 27 -4.47 -4.69 -12.65
C ALA A 27 -3.65 -3.67 -13.45
N VAL A 28 -4.31 -2.68 -14.07
CA VAL A 28 -3.63 -1.58 -14.80
C VAL A 28 -2.82 -0.70 -13.85
N ASP A 29 -3.37 -0.35 -12.68
CA ASP A 29 -2.64 0.45 -11.68
C ASP A 29 -1.40 -0.28 -11.14
N LEU A 30 -1.54 -1.56 -10.79
CA LEU A 30 -0.42 -2.40 -10.36
C LEU A 30 0.62 -2.57 -11.47
N GLY A 31 0.19 -2.81 -12.71
CA GLY A 31 1.08 -2.95 -13.86
C GLY A 31 1.86 -1.67 -14.16
N ALA A 32 1.23 -0.49 -14.06
CA ALA A 32 1.91 0.79 -14.20
C ALA A 32 2.99 1.00 -13.13
N GLN A 33 2.71 0.62 -11.87
CA GLN A 33 3.69 0.65 -10.78
C GLN A 33 4.86 -0.33 -10.98
N LEU A 34 4.67 -1.36 -11.80
CA LEU A 34 5.68 -2.35 -12.16
C LEU A 34 6.42 -2.00 -13.47
N GLY A 35 6.04 -0.90 -14.14
CA GLY A 35 6.66 -0.43 -15.38
C GLY A 35 6.24 -1.20 -16.64
N LEU A 36 5.02 -1.77 -16.65
CA LEU A 36 4.46 -2.56 -17.76
C LEU A 36 3.64 -1.69 -18.75
N ASP A 37 4.08 -0.47 -19.03
CA ASP A 37 3.28 0.50 -19.80
C ASP A 37 2.90 0.00 -21.20
N ASP A 38 3.79 -0.72 -21.87
CA ASP A 38 3.57 -1.25 -23.21
C ASP A 38 2.57 -2.41 -23.21
N GLU A 39 2.56 -3.24 -22.16
CA GLU A 39 1.65 -4.37 -22.00
C GLU A 39 0.24 -3.94 -21.56
N LEU A 40 0.10 -2.75 -20.98
CA LEU A 40 -1.17 -2.24 -20.46
C LEU A 40 -2.06 -1.56 -21.50
N THR A 41 -1.59 -1.33 -22.73
CA THR A 41 -2.30 -0.54 -23.75
C THR A 41 -3.70 -1.08 -23.98
N GLN A 42 -3.85 -2.38 -24.24
CA GLN A 42 -5.14 -3.00 -24.51
C GLN A 42 -6.09 -2.96 -23.30
N ALA A 43 -5.57 -3.16 -22.10
CA ALA A 43 -6.37 -3.06 -20.88
C ALA A 43 -6.86 -1.62 -20.62
N ARG A 44 -6.03 -0.62 -20.92
CA ARG A 44 -6.41 0.80 -20.83
C ARG A 44 -7.49 1.15 -21.85
N ASP A 45 -7.39 0.68 -23.10
CA ASP A 45 -8.40 0.88 -24.15
C ASP A 45 -9.77 0.32 -23.73
N VAL A 46 -9.78 -0.88 -23.14
CA VAL A 46 -11.02 -1.49 -22.61
C VAL A 46 -11.60 -0.66 -21.47
N LEU A 47 -10.78 -0.15 -20.57
CA LEU A 47 -11.24 0.70 -19.47
C LEU A 47 -11.74 2.07 -19.95
N GLU A 48 -11.13 2.64 -20.98
CA GLU A 48 -11.60 3.88 -21.59
C GLU A 48 -12.97 3.68 -22.24
N GLN A 49 -13.15 2.61 -23.03
CA GLN A 49 -14.46 2.21 -23.58
C GLN A 49 -15.48 1.96 -22.47
N ALA A 50 -15.08 1.33 -21.37
CA ALA A 50 -15.93 1.08 -20.21
C ALA A 50 -16.30 2.34 -19.45
N SER A 51 -15.43 3.35 -19.40
CA SER A 51 -15.67 4.59 -18.65
C SER A 51 -16.90 5.36 -19.14
N HIS A 52 -17.18 5.30 -20.44
CA HIS A 52 -18.40 5.83 -21.04
C HIS A 52 -19.65 5.02 -20.65
N ARG A 53 -19.50 3.72 -20.31
CA ARG A 53 -20.59 2.78 -19.98
C ARG A 53 -20.71 2.43 -18.49
N ARG A 54 -19.87 2.96 -17.61
CA ARG A 54 -19.77 2.62 -16.17
C ARG A 54 -21.04 2.87 -15.35
N ARG A 55 -22.13 3.36 -15.95
CA ARG A 55 -23.35 3.76 -15.24
C ARG A 55 -24.46 2.71 -15.27
N LEU A 56 -24.14 1.45 -15.51
CA LEU A 56 -25.15 0.42 -15.76
C LEU A 56 -25.12 -0.65 -14.67
N ALA A 57 -26.11 -0.60 -13.80
CA ALA A 57 -26.49 -1.70 -12.95
C ALA A 57 -26.91 -2.90 -13.82
N LEU A 58 -26.32 -4.07 -13.57
CA LEU A 58 -26.21 -5.12 -14.58
C LEU A 58 -27.16 -6.28 -14.42
N GLN A 59 -28.02 -6.25 -13.40
CA GLN A 59 -28.96 -7.36 -13.13
C GLN A 59 -30.42 -6.98 -13.30
N THR A 60 -30.75 -5.70 -13.17
CA THR A 60 -32.13 -5.21 -13.28
C THR A 60 -32.20 -4.12 -14.34
N THR A 61 -33.01 -4.30 -15.37
CA THR A 61 -33.26 -3.29 -16.41
C THR A 61 -34.15 -2.19 -15.85
N VAL A 62 -33.72 -0.95 -15.95
CA VAL A 62 -34.52 0.22 -15.55
C VAL A 62 -35.09 0.90 -16.80
N VAL A 63 -36.39 0.89 -16.90
CA VAL A 63 -37.14 1.57 -17.95
C VAL A 63 -37.80 2.82 -17.37
N ALA A 64 -37.44 4.02 -17.85
CA ALA A 64 -38.04 5.26 -17.41
C ALA A 64 -39.02 5.82 -18.42
N LEU A 65 -40.20 6.26 -17.95
CA LEU A 65 -41.18 6.97 -18.73
C LEU A 65 -41.01 8.48 -18.50
N LEU A 66 -40.84 9.23 -19.60
CA LEU A 66 -40.80 10.68 -19.66
C LEU A 66 -41.91 11.22 -20.57
N GLY A 67 -42.36 12.43 -20.31
CA GLY A 67 -43.32 13.13 -21.18
C GLY A 67 -44.02 14.26 -20.46
N ALA A 68 -44.75 15.07 -21.22
CA ALA A 68 -45.51 16.20 -20.75
C ALA A 68 -46.72 15.83 -19.90
N THR A 69 -47.24 16.81 -19.15
CA THR A 69 -48.50 16.65 -18.42
C THR A 69 -49.63 16.33 -19.38
N GLY A 70 -50.39 15.28 -19.08
CA GLY A 70 -51.52 14.82 -19.89
C GLY A 70 -51.12 13.88 -21.04
N SER A 71 -49.84 13.59 -21.31
CA SER A 71 -49.43 12.60 -22.32
C SER A 71 -49.83 11.16 -21.96
N GLY A 72 -50.26 10.92 -20.73
CA GLY A 72 -50.77 9.63 -20.28
C GLY A 72 -49.68 8.67 -19.76
N LYS A 73 -48.56 9.16 -19.26
CA LYS A 73 -47.48 8.36 -18.67
C LYS A 73 -47.97 7.37 -17.61
N SER A 74 -48.66 7.87 -16.57
CA SER A 74 -49.15 7.02 -15.48
C SER A 74 -50.20 5.99 -15.95
N SER A 75 -50.99 6.30 -16.99
CA SER A 75 -51.88 5.33 -17.65
C SER A 75 -51.10 4.27 -18.42
N LEU A 76 -50.02 4.67 -19.09
CA LEU A 76 -49.11 3.77 -19.80
C LEU A 76 -48.32 2.90 -18.83
N THR A 77 -47.88 3.46 -17.67
CA THR A 77 -47.27 2.71 -16.55
C THR A 77 -48.22 1.58 -16.10
N ASN A 78 -49.50 1.89 -15.83
CA ASN A 78 -50.50 0.88 -15.48
C ASN A 78 -50.69 -0.19 -16.56
N ALA A 79 -50.74 0.23 -17.82
CA ALA A 79 -50.95 -0.71 -18.94
C ALA A 79 -49.74 -1.65 -19.14
N LEU A 80 -48.51 -1.15 -18.98
CA LEU A 80 -47.27 -1.93 -19.02
C LEU A 80 -47.13 -2.83 -17.82
N ALA A 81 -47.53 -2.34 -16.61
CA ALA A 81 -47.52 -3.11 -15.36
C ALA A 81 -48.60 -4.20 -15.30
N GLY A 82 -49.58 -4.17 -16.18
CA GLY A 82 -50.70 -5.11 -16.12
C GLY A 82 -51.57 -5.00 -14.84
N ALA A 83 -51.42 -3.92 -14.10
CA ALA A 83 -52.07 -3.70 -12.80
C ALA A 83 -52.53 -2.25 -12.64
N GLU A 84 -53.67 -2.03 -12.01
CA GLU A 84 -54.04 -0.69 -11.55
C GLU A 84 -53.18 -0.34 -10.31
N LEU A 85 -52.16 0.47 -10.51
CA LEU A 85 -51.35 1.00 -9.40
C LEU A 85 -52.25 1.75 -8.47
N SER A 86 -52.30 1.32 -7.22
CA SER A 86 -53.23 1.64 -6.12
C SER A 86 -53.75 3.09 -6.13
N ARG A 87 -55.04 3.26 -5.78
CA ARG A 87 -55.75 4.55 -5.59
C ARG A 87 -55.06 5.52 -4.66
N THR A 88 -54.15 5.09 -3.82
CA THR A 88 -53.35 5.91 -2.91
C THR A 88 -52.37 6.84 -3.63
N ALA A 89 -51.94 6.50 -4.84
CA ALA A 89 -51.12 7.39 -5.69
C ALA A 89 -51.95 8.43 -6.49
N ARG A 90 -53.29 8.23 -6.55
CA ARG A 90 -54.24 9.06 -7.31
C ARG A 90 -54.69 10.34 -6.60
N THR A 91 -54.39 10.56 -5.34
CA THR A 91 -54.92 11.67 -4.55
C THR A 91 -54.13 13.00 -4.67
N ARG A 92 -53.12 13.05 -5.57
CA ARG A 92 -52.47 14.34 -5.89
C ARG A 92 -52.41 14.53 -7.41
N PRO A 93 -52.86 15.66 -7.94
CA PRO A 93 -52.58 16.06 -9.31
C PRO A 93 -51.11 16.38 -9.38
N THR A 94 -50.38 15.71 -10.28
CA THR A 94 -48.94 15.82 -10.57
C THR A 94 -48.03 14.94 -9.69
N THR A 95 -47.38 13.97 -10.36
CA THR A 95 -46.27 13.18 -9.80
C THR A 95 -45.07 14.10 -9.60
N THR A 96 -44.83 14.55 -8.36
CA THR A 96 -43.73 15.48 -8.06
C THR A 96 -42.41 14.72 -7.77
N GLN A 97 -42.47 13.40 -7.58
CA GLN A 97 -41.32 12.56 -7.32
C GLN A 97 -41.38 11.30 -8.18
N PRO A 98 -40.22 10.75 -8.60
CA PRO A 98 -40.18 9.50 -9.35
C PRO A 98 -40.84 8.35 -8.61
N LEU A 99 -41.64 7.54 -9.30
CA LEU A 99 -42.30 6.35 -8.77
C LEU A 99 -41.73 5.10 -9.48
N ALA A 100 -41.14 4.19 -8.72
CA ALA A 100 -40.70 2.90 -9.24
C ALA A 100 -41.79 1.83 -9.07
N VAL A 101 -42.06 1.10 -10.13
CA VAL A 101 -42.91 -0.08 -10.14
C VAL A 101 -42.01 -1.30 -10.31
N VAL A 102 -42.06 -2.20 -9.35
CA VAL A 102 -41.15 -3.34 -9.24
C VAL A 102 -41.96 -4.62 -9.23
N PRO A 103 -41.66 -5.62 -10.07
CA PRO A 103 -42.27 -6.95 -9.95
C PRO A 103 -41.87 -7.58 -8.63
N ASP A 104 -42.80 -8.37 -8.03
CA ASP A 104 -42.56 -9.02 -6.73
C ASP A 104 -41.41 -10.05 -6.78
N THR A 105 -41.12 -10.56 -7.97
CA THR A 105 -40.03 -11.49 -8.26
C THR A 105 -38.63 -10.86 -8.19
N THR A 106 -38.50 -9.54 -8.30
CA THR A 106 -37.21 -8.85 -8.36
C THR A 106 -36.69 -8.53 -6.95
N VAL A 107 -35.75 -9.33 -6.44
CA VAL A 107 -35.22 -9.22 -5.07
C VAL A 107 -34.21 -8.10 -4.91
N GLU A 108 -33.44 -7.77 -5.96
CA GLU A 108 -32.26 -6.88 -5.87
C GLU A 108 -32.49 -5.41 -6.28
N ALA A 109 -33.74 -5.04 -6.62
CA ALA A 109 -34.05 -3.68 -7.07
C ALA A 109 -33.82 -2.59 -6.01
N THR A 110 -33.77 -2.95 -4.72
CA THR A 110 -33.69 -1.97 -3.63
C THR A 110 -32.43 -1.12 -3.67
N ALA A 111 -31.26 -1.73 -3.79
CA ALA A 111 -29.99 -1.01 -3.83
C ALA A 111 -29.86 -0.13 -5.10
N LEU A 112 -30.38 -0.60 -6.22
CA LEU A 112 -30.43 0.12 -7.48
C LEU A 112 -31.31 1.36 -7.38
N LEU A 113 -32.50 1.23 -6.77
CA LEU A 113 -33.44 2.32 -6.58
C LEU A 113 -32.95 3.34 -5.55
N ASP A 114 -32.20 2.90 -4.53
CA ASP A 114 -31.49 3.80 -3.59
C ASP A 114 -30.41 4.62 -4.31
N TRP A 115 -29.63 3.99 -5.20
CA TRP A 115 -28.63 4.68 -6.01
C TRP A 115 -29.25 5.66 -7.01
N LEU A 116 -30.46 5.35 -7.53
CA LEU A 116 -31.23 6.25 -8.39
C LEU A 116 -31.94 7.36 -7.60
N ASP A 117 -31.91 7.34 -6.27
CA ASP A 117 -32.60 8.28 -5.39
C ASP A 117 -34.13 8.22 -5.57
N ILE A 118 -34.69 7.00 -5.73
CA ILE A 118 -36.12 6.76 -5.89
C ILE A 118 -36.68 6.17 -4.60
N SER A 119 -37.37 7.00 -3.84
CA SER A 119 -37.95 6.62 -2.56
C SER A 119 -39.37 6.01 -2.70
N GLN A 120 -40.13 6.42 -3.71
CA GLN A 120 -41.49 5.91 -3.95
C GLN A 120 -41.41 4.61 -4.75
N ARG A 121 -41.87 3.49 -4.14
CA ARG A 121 -41.80 2.15 -4.74
C ARG A 121 -43.11 1.42 -4.52
N VAL A 122 -43.60 0.82 -5.59
CA VAL A 122 -44.80 -0.04 -5.55
C VAL A 122 -44.41 -1.41 -6.11
N ARG A 123 -44.74 -2.46 -5.36
CA ARG A 123 -44.60 -3.83 -5.84
C ARG A 123 -45.86 -4.28 -6.52
N VAL A 124 -45.72 -5.05 -7.57
CA VAL A 124 -46.85 -5.55 -8.39
C VAL A 124 -46.77 -7.06 -8.52
N ASP A 125 -47.86 -7.71 -8.12
CA ASP A 125 -48.09 -9.14 -8.35
C ASP A 125 -48.81 -9.34 -9.68
N GLY A 126 -48.33 -10.24 -10.52
CA GLY A 126 -49.03 -10.63 -11.74
C GLY A 126 -48.23 -10.59 -13.04
N ALA A 127 -48.91 -10.67 -14.21
CA ALA A 127 -48.28 -10.70 -15.51
C ALA A 127 -47.60 -9.35 -15.81
N TRP A 128 -46.29 -9.34 -15.68
CA TRP A 128 -45.44 -8.19 -15.98
C TRP A 128 -45.09 -8.15 -17.46
N GLY A 129 -45.50 -7.09 -18.16
CA GLY A 129 -45.34 -7.00 -19.64
C GLY A 129 -43.90 -6.79 -20.12
N LEU A 130 -42.98 -6.40 -19.23
CA LEU A 130 -41.61 -6.00 -19.59
C LEU A 130 -40.53 -7.03 -19.25
N GLY A 131 -40.90 -8.17 -18.59
CA GLY A 131 -39.97 -9.18 -18.11
C GLY A 131 -39.64 -9.03 -16.60
N GLU A 132 -39.34 -10.17 -15.93
CA GLU A 132 -39.26 -10.27 -14.48
C GLU A 132 -38.14 -9.43 -13.85
N ASP A 133 -37.08 -9.12 -14.61
CA ASP A 133 -35.93 -8.34 -14.15
C ASP A 133 -36.00 -6.86 -14.54
N THR A 134 -37.19 -6.37 -14.89
CA THR A 134 -37.35 -4.97 -15.33
C THR A 134 -38.08 -4.14 -14.28
N VAL A 135 -37.52 -2.99 -13.94
CA VAL A 135 -38.16 -1.97 -13.09
C VAL A 135 -38.64 -0.84 -13.99
N LEU A 136 -39.89 -0.45 -13.84
CA LEU A 136 -40.49 0.68 -14.56
C LEU A 136 -40.52 1.91 -13.64
N VAL A 137 -40.01 3.03 -14.10
CA VAL A 137 -39.96 4.29 -13.37
C VAL A 137 -40.83 5.34 -14.06
N ASP A 138 -41.89 5.77 -13.41
CA ASP A 138 -42.70 6.92 -13.83
C ASP A 138 -42.04 8.21 -13.32
N LEU A 139 -41.53 9.03 -14.24
CA LEU A 139 -40.86 10.29 -13.89
C LEU A 139 -41.85 11.45 -13.84
N PRO A 140 -41.54 12.51 -13.07
CA PRO A 140 -42.33 13.74 -13.03
C PRO A 140 -42.56 14.34 -14.40
N ASP A 141 -43.65 15.11 -14.53
CA ASP A 141 -43.98 15.83 -15.76
C ASP A 141 -42.92 16.89 -16.08
N ILE A 142 -42.50 16.91 -17.36
CA ILE A 142 -41.38 17.77 -17.79
C ILE A 142 -41.78 19.18 -18.19
N ASP A 143 -43.09 19.45 -18.43
CA ASP A 143 -43.65 20.74 -18.80
C ASP A 143 -44.07 21.58 -17.59
N SER A 144 -43.78 21.14 -16.34
CA SER A 144 -43.94 21.96 -15.16
C SER A 144 -42.88 23.07 -15.12
N GLU A 145 -43.25 24.28 -14.70
CA GLU A 145 -42.33 25.42 -14.57
C GLU A 145 -41.19 25.20 -13.56
N GLU A 146 -41.11 24.02 -12.94
CA GLU A 146 -40.12 23.70 -11.94
C GLU A 146 -38.81 23.17 -12.59
N LEU A 147 -37.75 23.99 -12.51
CA LEU A 147 -36.38 23.60 -12.92
C LEU A 147 -35.90 22.29 -12.30
N ALA A 148 -36.49 21.91 -11.16
CA ALA A 148 -36.17 20.66 -10.48
C ALA A 148 -36.57 19.40 -11.29
N HIS A 149 -37.71 19.44 -11.99
CA HIS A 149 -38.18 18.29 -12.80
C HIS A 149 -37.30 18.06 -14.03
N ARG A 150 -36.78 19.12 -14.63
CA ARG A 150 -35.82 19.03 -15.72
C ARG A 150 -34.52 18.38 -15.26
N ALA A 151 -33.98 18.82 -14.11
CA ALA A 151 -32.77 18.24 -13.55
C ALA A 151 -32.92 16.74 -13.19
N ILE A 152 -34.13 16.32 -12.76
CA ILE A 152 -34.46 14.91 -12.52
C ILE A 152 -34.42 14.13 -13.84
N ALA A 153 -35.08 14.65 -14.89
CA ALA A 153 -35.12 14.00 -16.20
C ALA A 153 -33.74 13.83 -16.83
N GLU A 154 -32.93 14.89 -16.84
CA GLU A 154 -31.55 14.87 -17.36
C GLU A 154 -30.66 13.92 -16.55
N ARG A 155 -30.76 13.92 -15.22
CA ARG A 155 -30.01 13.02 -14.35
C ARG A 155 -30.38 11.57 -14.58
N MET A 156 -31.68 11.28 -14.81
CA MET A 156 -32.18 9.93 -15.02
C MET A 156 -31.84 9.41 -16.41
N ALA A 157 -31.88 10.24 -17.47
CA ALA A 157 -31.54 9.84 -18.82
C ALA A 157 -30.16 9.18 -18.94
N GLY A 158 -29.19 9.64 -18.13
CA GLY A 158 -27.84 9.05 -18.08
C GLY A 158 -27.70 7.82 -17.19
N LYS A 159 -28.75 7.44 -16.45
CA LYS A 159 -28.68 6.35 -15.44
C LYS A 159 -29.59 5.16 -15.73
N VAL A 160 -30.62 5.36 -16.57
CA VAL A 160 -31.59 4.32 -16.92
C VAL A 160 -31.15 3.51 -18.14
N ASP A 161 -31.70 2.31 -18.28
CA ASP A 161 -31.34 1.39 -19.36
C ASP A 161 -32.16 1.67 -20.63
N VAL A 162 -33.42 1.99 -20.48
CA VAL A 162 -34.28 2.39 -21.57
C VAL A 162 -35.07 3.62 -21.17
N LEU A 163 -35.12 4.58 -22.08
CA LEU A 163 -35.89 5.81 -21.91
C LEU A 163 -37.08 5.80 -22.89
N VAL A 164 -38.28 5.73 -22.33
CA VAL A 164 -39.50 5.78 -23.12
C VAL A 164 -40.07 7.18 -23.07
N TRP A 165 -40.03 7.86 -24.20
CA TRP A 165 -40.57 9.21 -24.29
C TRP A 165 -42.06 9.15 -24.70
N VAL A 166 -42.96 9.56 -23.82
CA VAL A 166 -44.40 9.47 -24.02
C VAL A 166 -44.95 10.80 -24.58
N LEU A 167 -45.41 10.78 -25.79
CA LEU A 167 -46.03 11.91 -26.49
C LEU A 167 -47.54 11.63 -26.71
N ASP A 168 -48.32 12.69 -26.85
CA ASP A 168 -49.73 12.61 -27.25
C ASP A 168 -49.98 13.36 -28.56
N PRO A 169 -51.09 13.06 -29.27
CA PRO A 169 -51.37 13.65 -30.60
C PRO A 169 -51.61 15.14 -30.59
N GLU A 170 -51.86 15.74 -29.44
CA GLU A 170 -52.11 17.19 -29.35
C GLU A 170 -50.82 17.98 -29.12
N LYS A 171 -49.83 17.35 -28.45
CA LYS A 171 -48.57 18.00 -28.05
C LYS A 171 -47.32 17.40 -28.66
N TYR A 172 -47.43 16.39 -29.57
CA TYR A 172 -46.24 15.72 -30.14
C TYR A 172 -45.27 16.68 -30.86
N ALA A 173 -45.76 17.81 -31.38
CA ALA A 173 -44.98 18.81 -32.09
C ALA A 173 -44.70 20.07 -31.22
N ASP A 174 -44.86 19.98 -29.88
CA ASP A 174 -44.59 21.11 -29.00
C ASP A 174 -43.11 21.48 -29.02
N GLY A 175 -42.81 22.70 -29.51
CA GLY A 175 -41.45 23.19 -29.67
C GLY A 175 -40.65 23.30 -28.37
N VAL A 176 -41.32 23.42 -27.22
CA VAL A 176 -40.65 23.42 -25.90
C VAL A 176 -40.16 22.02 -25.56
N VAL A 177 -41.01 21.01 -25.74
CA VAL A 177 -40.66 19.61 -25.49
C VAL A 177 -39.51 19.18 -26.40
N HIS A 178 -39.50 19.57 -27.65
CA HIS A 178 -38.46 19.21 -28.60
C HIS A 178 -37.14 19.93 -28.31
N ARG A 179 -37.15 21.24 -28.25
CA ARG A 179 -35.94 22.08 -28.13
C ARG A 179 -35.27 21.93 -26.76
N ASP A 180 -36.08 21.90 -25.70
CA ASP A 180 -35.55 21.99 -24.32
C ASP A 180 -35.28 20.61 -23.72
N PHE A 181 -35.83 19.52 -24.29
CA PHE A 181 -35.68 18.17 -23.75
C PHE A 181 -35.21 17.13 -24.78
N LEU A 182 -35.92 16.93 -25.90
CA LEU A 182 -35.60 15.87 -26.87
C LEU A 182 -34.25 16.10 -27.56
N THR A 183 -33.98 17.31 -28.05
CA THR A 183 -32.74 17.65 -28.73
C THR A 183 -31.51 17.49 -27.83
N PRO A 184 -31.47 17.98 -26.56
CA PRO A 184 -30.37 17.72 -25.65
C PRO A 184 -30.15 16.24 -25.33
N MET A 185 -31.21 15.42 -25.39
CA MET A 185 -31.14 13.99 -25.14
C MET A 185 -30.75 13.14 -26.37
N ALA A 186 -30.49 13.76 -27.54
CA ALA A 186 -30.04 13.06 -28.74
C ALA A 186 -28.76 12.21 -28.52
N ALA A 187 -27.91 12.61 -27.56
CA ALA A 187 -26.76 11.81 -27.13
C ALA A 187 -27.14 10.44 -26.51
N HIS A 188 -28.40 10.24 -26.12
CA HIS A 188 -28.95 9.01 -25.58
C HIS A 188 -29.90 8.28 -26.53
N ALA A 189 -29.89 8.63 -27.81
CA ALA A 189 -30.79 8.07 -28.83
C ALA A 189 -30.79 6.52 -28.89
N GLU A 190 -29.62 5.91 -28.64
CA GLU A 190 -29.46 4.43 -28.65
C GLU A 190 -30.29 3.71 -27.57
N VAL A 191 -30.66 4.39 -26.50
CA VAL A 191 -31.45 3.84 -25.39
C VAL A 191 -32.87 4.43 -25.34
N MET A 192 -33.26 5.19 -26.36
CA MET A 192 -34.51 5.91 -26.40
C MET A 192 -35.54 5.19 -27.31
N THR A 193 -36.78 5.20 -26.84
CA THR A 193 -37.97 4.80 -27.64
C THR A 193 -39.04 5.87 -27.46
N VAL A 194 -39.75 6.25 -28.52
CA VAL A 194 -40.87 7.18 -28.46
C VAL A 194 -42.18 6.39 -28.50
N ALA A 195 -43.03 6.59 -27.48
CA ALA A 195 -44.39 6.07 -27.47
C ALA A 195 -45.38 7.20 -27.80
N LEU A 196 -46.00 7.17 -28.97
CA LEU A 196 -47.10 8.07 -29.28
C LEU A 196 -48.37 7.46 -28.66
N ASN A 197 -48.75 7.98 -27.50
CA ASN A 197 -49.91 7.48 -26.75
C ASN A 197 -51.20 8.16 -27.18
N GLN A 198 -52.35 7.65 -26.74
CA GLN A 198 -53.69 8.17 -27.04
C GLN A 198 -54.05 8.10 -28.54
N VAL A 199 -53.50 7.14 -29.31
CA VAL A 199 -53.79 6.98 -30.73
C VAL A 199 -55.25 6.58 -30.99
N ASP A 200 -55.97 6.11 -30.00
CA ASP A 200 -57.41 5.84 -30.04
C ASP A 200 -58.27 7.10 -30.20
N ARG A 201 -57.67 8.30 -30.09
CA ARG A 201 -58.33 9.59 -30.38
C ARG A 201 -58.22 10.01 -31.83
N LEU A 202 -57.46 9.28 -32.63
CA LEU A 202 -57.21 9.52 -34.05
C LEU A 202 -57.90 8.44 -34.91
N ASP A 203 -58.38 8.86 -36.06
CA ASP A 203 -58.71 7.92 -37.11
C ASP A 203 -57.47 7.40 -37.84
N ALA A 204 -57.61 6.46 -38.74
CA ALA A 204 -56.48 5.83 -39.42
C ALA A 204 -55.63 6.84 -40.22
N GLU A 205 -56.28 7.76 -40.92
CA GLU A 205 -55.61 8.78 -41.76
C GLU A 205 -54.86 9.81 -40.85
N GLY A 206 -55.48 10.27 -39.78
CA GLY A 206 -54.88 11.16 -38.82
C GLY A 206 -53.69 10.52 -38.07
N ARG A 207 -53.78 9.23 -37.76
CA ARG A 207 -52.66 8.47 -37.15
C ARG A 207 -51.45 8.43 -38.08
N ASP A 208 -51.63 8.06 -39.36
CA ASP A 208 -50.55 7.97 -40.33
C ASP A 208 -49.93 9.34 -40.61
N ALA A 209 -50.73 10.40 -40.64
CA ALA A 209 -50.26 11.78 -40.77
C ALA A 209 -49.39 12.21 -39.58
N VAL A 210 -49.85 11.98 -38.36
CA VAL A 210 -49.10 12.31 -37.12
C VAL A 210 -47.80 11.52 -37.03
N LEU A 211 -47.83 10.21 -37.30
CA LEU A 211 -46.63 9.38 -37.28
C LEU A 211 -45.59 9.80 -38.33
N THR A 212 -46.05 10.18 -39.53
CA THR A 212 -45.18 10.68 -40.60
C THR A 212 -44.52 12.01 -40.22
N ASP A 213 -45.30 12.93 -39.65
CA ASP A 213 -44.78 14.23 -39.23
C ASP A 213 -43.84 14.11 -38.03
N LEU A 214 -44.19 13.30 -37.04
CA LEU A 214 -43.34 13.04 -35.87
C LEU A 214 -41.97 12.44 -36.28
N ARG A 215 -41.94 11.45 -37.17
CA ARG A 215 -40.69 10.90 -37.70
C ARG A 215 -39.86 11.96 -38.41
N ARG A 216 -40.47 12.82 -39.23
CA ARG A 216 -39.77 13.95 -39.86
C ARG A 216 -39.18 14.96 -38.88
N ILE A 217 -39.85 15.20 -37.78
CA ILE A 217 -39.36 16.07 -36.69
C ILE A 217 -38.14 15.41 -36.04
N LEU A 218 -38.24 14.14 -35.62
CA LEU A 218 -37.16 13.38 -34.98
C LEU A 218 -35.93 13.26 -35.91
N ASP A 219 -36.11 13.05 -37.21
CA ASP A 219 -35.01 13.02 -38.20
C ASP A 219 -34.21 14.33 -38.21
N ARG A 220 -34.92 15.48 -38.15
CA ARG A 220 -34.29 16.80 -38.12
C ARG A 220 -33.54 17.08 -36.85
N GLU A 221 -33.91 16.43 -35.76
CA GLU A 221 -33.30 16.57 -34.43
C GLU A 221 -32.16 15.57 -34.15
N GLY A 222 -31.80 14.74 -35.15
CA GLY A 222 -30.78 13.72 -35.02
C GLY A 222 -31.25 12.45 -34.31
N LEU A 223 -32.55 12.27 -34.14
CA LEU A 223 -33.24 11.16 -33.51
C LEU A 223 -33.89 10.20 -34.50
N GLY A 224 -33.47 10.19 -35.78
CA GLY A 224 -34.08 9.40 -36.85
C GLY A 224 -34.03 7.89 -36.63
N ASN A 225 -33.07 7.40 -35.85
CA ASN A 225 -32.93 5.98 -35.51
C ASN A 225 -33.81 5.54 -34.32
N VAL A 226 -34.49 6.47 -33.64
CA VAL A 226 -35.33 6.17 -32.49
C VAL A 226 -36.64 5.51 -32.94
N SER A 227 -36.98 4.38 -32.33
CA SER A 227 -38.24 3.69 -32.63
C SER A 227 -39.43 4.48 -32.15
N VAL A 228 -40.42 4.68 -33.04
CA VAL A 228 -41.70 5.32 -32.71
C VAL A 228 -42.81 4.27 -32.72
N VAL A 229 -43.44 4.06 -31.56
CA VAL A 229 -44.50 3.05 -31.38
C VAL A 229 -45.81 3.75 -31.04
N PRO A 230 -46.85 3.64 -31.91
CA PRO A 230 -48.18 4.12 -31.60
C PRO A 230 -48.85 3.21 -30.57
N VAL A 231 -49.38 3.81 -29.49
CA VAL A 231 -50.01 3.07 -28.37
C VAL A 231 -51.28 3.77 -27.88
N SER A 232 -52.15 3.00 -27.27
CA SER A 232 -53.24 3.52 -26.45
C SER A 232 -53.27 2.80 -25.11
N ALA A 233 -52.90 3.49 -24.08
CA ALA A 233 -52.98 2.97 -22.70
C ALA A 233 -54.43 2.67 -22.27
N ARG A 234 -55.42 3.28 -22.96
CA ARG A 234 -56.85 3.09 -22.67
C ARG A 234 -57.40 1.79 -23.29
N THR A 235 -57.02 1.49 -24.50
CA THR A 235 -57.54 0.35 -25.26
C THR A 235 -56.64 -0.88 -25.22
N GLY A 236 -55.39 -0.71 -24.79
CA GLY A 236 -54.35 -1.74 -24.84
C GLY A 236 -53.68 -1.86 -26.20
N GLU A 237 -54.09 -1.06 -27.22
CA GLU A 237 -53.50 -1.08 -28.55
C GLU A 237 -52.01 -0.72 -28.50
N GLY A 238 -51.15 -1.51 -29.14
CA GLY A 238 -49.73 -1.26 -29.29
C GLY A 238 -48.87 -1.50 -28.00
N ILE A 239 -49.46 -1.80 -26.85
CA ILE A 239 -48.74 -2.00 -25.58
C ILE A 239 -47.76 -3.15 -25.69
N GLU A 240 -48.17 -4.31 -26.22
CA GLU A 240 -47.28 -5.45 -26.43
C GLU A 240 -46.13 -5.12 -27.42
N THR A 241 -46.40 -4.32 -28.44
CA THR A 241 -45.37 -3.88 -29.37
C THR A 241 -44.37 -2.96 -28.69
N LEU A 242 -44.83 -2.03 -27.87
CA LEU A 242 -43.96 -1.18 -27.04
C LEU A 242 -43.11 -2.02 -26.06
N ALA A 243 -43.70 -2.96 -25.36
CA ALA A 243 -42.99 -3.85 -24.45
C ALA A 243 -41.88 -4.63 -25.17
N ARG A 244 -42.20 -5.20 -26.36
CA ARG A 244 -41.19 -5.90 -27.21
C ARG A 244 -40.08 -4.96 -27.69
N THR A 245 -40.40 -3.73 -28.06
CA THR A 245 -39.40 -2.72 -28.48
C THR A 245 -38.49 -2.35 -27.33
N VAL A 246 -39.05 -2.09 -26.16
CA VAL A 246 -38.28 -1.81 -24.93
C VAL A 246 -37.36 -2.99 -24.55
N ALA A 247 -37.90 -4.22 -24.63
CA ALA A 247 -37.09 -5.42 -24.36
C ALA A 247 -35.96 -5.61 -25.37
N ALA A 248 -36.17 -5.28 -26.65
CA ALA A 248 -35.11 -5.32 -27.65
C ALA A 248 -33.99 -4.33 -27.36
N VAL A 249 -34.32 -3.07 -27.02
CA VAL A 249 -33.32 -2.05 -26.64
C VAL A 249 -32.54 -2.49 -25.40
N ALA A 250 -33.22 -3.06 -24.41
CA ALA A 250 -32.60 -3.60 -23.22
C ALA A 250 -31.64 -4.78 -23.53
N ALA A 251 -32.06 -5.69 -24.44
CA ALA A 251 -31.25 -6.84 -24.85
C ALA A 251 -29.99 -6.43 -25.63
N ASP A 252 -30.07 -5.44 -26.52
CA ASP A 252 -28.90 -4.90 -27.23
C ASP A 252 -27.88 -4.30 -26.26
N ARG A 253 -28.36 -3.67 -25.21
CA ARG A 253 -27.52 -3.12 -24.16
C ARG A 253 -26.83 -4.21 -23.35
N LEU A 254 -27.53 -5.27 -22.99
CA LEU A 254 -26.98 -6.42 -22.30
C LEU A 254 -25.93 -7.15 -23.14
N ALA A 255 -26.17 -7.31 -24.44
CA ALA A 255 -25.19 -7.87 -25.37
C ALA A 255 -23.90 -7.02 -25.43
N SER A 256 -24.05 -5.70 -25.45
CA SER A 256 -22.90 -4.78 -25.40
C SER A 256 -22.09 -4.89 -24.11
N ALA A 257 -22.75 -5.09 -22.98
CA ALA A 257 -22.07 -5.32 -21.68
C ALA A 257 -21.32 -6.66 -21.66
N ARG A 258 -21.92 -7.74 -22.18
CA ARG A 258 -21.28 -9.05 -22.34
C ARG A 258 -20.03 -8.97 -23.22
N ASN A 259 -20.09 -8.24 -24.34
CA ASN A 259 -18.94 -8.01 -25.21
C ASN A 259 -17.81 -7.29 -24.48
N LEU A 260 -18.13 -6.30 -23.64
CA LEU A 260 -17.15 -5.57 -22.86
C LEU A 260 -16.47 -6.46 -21.80
N ILE A 261 -17.24 -7.34 -21.13
CA ILE A 261 -16.69 -8.35 -20.23
C ILE A 261 -15.73 -9.29 -20.98
N ALA A 262 -16.11 -9.76 -22.15
CA ALA A 262 -15.27 -10.62 -22.97
C ALA A 262 -13.97 -9.93 -23.39
N HIS A 263 -14.02 -8.63 -23.74
CA HIS A 263 -12.84 -7.83 -24.04
C HIS A 263 -11.96 -7.63 -22.79
N ALA A 264 -12.55 -7.35 -21.63
CA ALA A 264 -11.82 -7.21 -20.36
C ALA A 264 -11.10 -8.51 -19.97
N ARG A 265 -11.79 -9.66 -20.10
CA ARG A 265 -11.18 -10.98 -19.85
C ARG A 265 -10.05 -11.28 -20.83
N ARG A 266 -10.23 -10.95 -22.10
CA ARG A 266 -9.18 -11.13 -23.11
C ARG A 266 -7.96 -10.26 -22.82
N ALA A 267 -8.15 -8.98 -22.49
CA ALA A 267 -7.07 -8.07 -22.13
C ALA A 267 -6.33 -8.53 -20.86
N ALA A 268 -7.06 -9.00 -19.85
CA ALA A 268 -6.46 -9.56 -18.65
C ALA A 268 -5.64 -10.83 -18.92
N LYS A 269 -6.19 -11.72 -19.77
CA LYS A 269 -5.50 -12.94 -20.18
C LYS A 269 -4.22 -12.63 -20.97
N GLU A 270 -4.28 -11.72 -21.93
CA GLU A 270 -3.12 -11.31 -22.73
C GLU A 270 -2.05 -10.65 -21.83
N LEU A 271 -2.45 -9.78 -20.91
CA LEU A 271 -1.52 -9.22 -19.91
C LEU A 271 -0.86 -10.32 -19.08
N GLY A 272 -1.64 -11.29 -18.63
CA GLY A 272 -1.12 -12.42 -17.85
C GLY A 272 -0.17 -13.33 -18.63
N GLU A 273 -0.45 -13.57 -19.91
CA GLU A 273 0.42 -14.35 -20.81
C GLU A 273 1.73 -13.60 -21.12
N ARG A 274 1.66 -12.30 -21.42
CA ARG A 274 2.85 -11.46 -21.69
C ARG A 274 3.76 -11.28 -20.49
N THR A 275 3.19 -11.24 -19.29
CA THR A 275 3.94 -11.15 -18.03
C THR A 275 4.33 -12.51 -17.46
N GLY A 276 3.90 -13.62 -18.08
CA GLY A 276 4.13 -14.97 -17.57
C GLY A 276 3.34 -15.32 -16.30
N LEU A 277 2.43 -14.43 -15.83
CA LEU A 277 1.64 -14.63 -14.60
C LEU A 277 0.51 -15.64 -14.78
N ILE A 278 0.01 -15.83 -16.00
CA ILE A 278 -0.95 -16.86 -16.37
C ILE A 278 -0.21 -17.83 -17.30
N ALA A 279 0.30 -18.91 -16.74
CA ALA A 279 0.83 -19.98 -17.57
C ALA A 279 -0.34 -20.71 -18.28
N PRO A 280 -0.16 -21.17 -19.55
CA PRO A 280 -1.11 -22.09 -20.14
C PRO A 280 -1.20 -23.30 -19.22
N ALA A 281 -2.41 -23.65 -18.79
CA ALA A 281 -2.72 -24.63 -17.77
C ALA A 281 -1.93 -25.94 -17.96
N LEU A 282 -0.83 -26.10 -17.27
CA LEU A 282 -0.20 -27.39 -17.04
C LEU A 282 -0.97 -28.02 -15.87
N PRO A 283 -1.58 -29.20 -16.05
CA PRO A 283 -2.28 -29.84 -14.95
C PRO A 283 -1.25 -30.26 -13.91
N GLY A 284 -1.25 -29.61 -12.75
CA GLY A 284 -0.49 -30.04 -11.59
C GLY A 284 0.37 -29.04 -10.86
N ALA A 285 0.44 -27.78 -11.26
CA ALA A 285 1.22 -26.78 -10.54
C ALA A 285 0.28 -25.71 -9.95
N VAL A 286 0.06 -25.75 -8.69
CA VAL A 286 -0.05 -24.68 -7.68
C VAL A 286 -0.61 -25.32 -6.41
N GLY A 287 0.24 -26.03 -5.69
CA GLY A 287 0.04 -26.22 -4.27
C GLY A 287 0.51 -24.95 -3.57
N THR A 288 -0.40 -24.08 -3.21
CA THR A 288 -0.12 -22.99 -2.25
C THR A 288 0.45 -23.62 -0.99
N ARG A 289 1.75 -23.39 -0.73
CA ARG A 289 2.36 -23.78 0.55
C ARG A 289 1.60 -23.07 1.67
N PRO A 290 1.33 -23.73 2.80
CA PRO A 290 0.71 -23.07 3.94
C PRO A 290 1.58 -21.87 4.35
N ALA A 291 0.94 -20.73 4.66
CA ALA A 291 1.60 -19.46 4.98
C ALA A 291 2.70 -19.59 6.05
N ASP A 292 2.54 -20.50 7.00
CA ASP A 292 3.52 -20.78 8.05
C ASP A 292 4.82 -21.43 7.50
N ALA A 293 4.71 -22.30 6.50
CA ALA A 293 5.88 -22.91 5.86
C ALA A 293 6.66 -21.92 4.99
N GLN A 294 5.96 -20.96 4.40
CA GLN A 294 6.54 -19.91 3.59
C GLN A 294 7.27 -18.88 4.46
N ALA A 295 6.68 -18.50 5.60
CA ALA A 295 7.34 -17.64 6.57
C ALA A 295 8.67 -18.23 7.07
N GLN A 296 8.72 -19.53 7.32
CA GLN A 296 9.96 -20.22 7.74
C GLN A 296 11.04 -20.25 6.65
N HIS A 297 10.67 -20.42 5.38
CA HIS A 297 11.61 -20.43 4.26
C HIS A 297 12.33 -19.09 4.05
N VAL A 298 11.71 -17.98 4.39
CA VAL A 298 12.27 -16.62 4.22
C VAL A 298 13.10 -16.21 5.45
N GLN A 299 12.77 -16.72 6.65
CA GLN A 299 13.42 -16.29 7.90
C GLN A 299 14.89 -16.68 7.98
N GLN A 300 15.26 -17.88 7.53
CA GLN A 300 16.64 -18.33 7.57
C GLN A 300 17.53 -17.51 6.61
N PRO A 301 17.22 -17.35 5.31
CA PRO A 301 17.99 -16.49 4.41
C PRO A 301 18.07 -15.03 4.89
N LEU A 302 17.02 -14.50 5.50
CA LEU A 302 17.01 -13.16 6.09
C LEU A 302 18.02 -13.03 7.25
N ALA A 303 18.08 -14.02 8.13
CA ALA A 303 19.03 -14.02 9.24
C ALA A 303 20.49 -14.12 8.73
N GLU A 304 20.73 -14.94 7.72
CA GLU A 304 22.04 -15.08 7.09
C GLU A 304 22.47 -13.79 6.38
N LEU A 305 21.55 -13.11 5.67
CA LEU A 305 21.78 -11.83 5.02
C LEU A 305 22.19 -10.75 6.03
N ARG A 306 21.47 -10.64 7.16
CA ARG A 306 21.80 -9.68 8.23
C ARG A 306 23.16 -9.98 8.87
N LEU A 307 23.51 -11.25 9.01
CA LEU A 307 24.84 -11.64 9.51
C LEU A 307 25.96 -11.28 8.50
N ALA A 308 25.72 -11.51 7.21
CA ALA A 308 26.68 -11.14 6.17
C ALA A 308 26.88 -9.62 6.10
N ALA A 309 25.80 -8.84 6.19
CA ALA A 309 25.85 -7.38 6.25
C ALA A 309 26.65 -6.87 7.47
N ALA A 310 26.44 -7.47 8.63
CA ALA A 310 27.22 -7.17 9.83
C ALA A 310 28.71 -7.44 9.63
N GLY A 311 29.05 -8.47 8.83
CA GLY A 311 30.42 -8.79 8.43
C GLY A 311 31.04 -7.73 7.52
N VAL A 312 30.31 -7.27 6.50
CA VAL A 312 30.75 -6.18 5.59
C VAL A 312 30.88 -4.86 6.34
N ALA A 313 29.95 -4.54 7.25
CA ALA A 313 30.00 -3.35 8.09
C ALA A 313 31.12 -3.40 9.15
N GLY A 314 31.85 -4.51 9.29
CA GLY A 314 32.99 -4.65 10.19
C GLY A 314 32.62 -4.55 11.67
N ILE A 315 31.40 -4.90 12.06
CA ILE A 315 30.88 -4.74 13.43
C ILE A 315 31.80 -5.41 14.45
N ASP A 316 32.32 -6.59 14.16
CA ASP A 316 33.22 -7.32 15.06
C ASP A 316 34.57 -6.63 15.22
N VAL A 317 35.05 -5.91 14.17
CA VAL A 317 36.29 -5.13 14.24
C VAL A 317 36.09 -3.93 15.15
N VAL A 318 34.99 -3.19 14.95
CA VAL A 318 34.63 -2.04 15.78
C VAL A 318 34.40 -2.45 17.24
N ALA A 319 33.65 -3.53 17.47
CA ALA A 319 33.37 -4.03 18.81
C ALA A 319 34.65 -4.42 19.58
N ARG A 320 35.61 -5.06 18.89
CA ARG A 320 36.93 -5.36 19.47
C ARG A 320 37.75 -4.11 19.74
N ALA A 321 37.69 -3.13 18.84
CA ALA A 321 38.39 -1.85 19.04
C ALA A 321 37.82 -1.07 20.25
N VAL A 322 36.49 -1.06 20.40
CA VAL A 322 35.81 -0.48 21.56
C VAL A 322 36.23 -1.20 22.85
N GLU A 323 36.19 -2.53 22.90
CA GLU A 323 36.64 -3.31 24.07
C GLU A 323 38.11 -3.04 24.37
N GLY A 324 38.96 -2.97 23.36
CA GLY A 324 40.39 -2.66 23.51
C GLY A 324 40.65 -1.25 24.06
N SER A 325 39.93 -0.25 23.52
CA SER A 325 40.03 1.14 23.97
C SER A 325 39.57 1.29 25.43
N ASP A 326 38.46 0.69 25.79
CA ASP A 326 37.93 0.71 27.15
C ASP A 326 38.90 0.08 28.15
N ARG A 327 39.49 -1.05 27.77
CA ARG A 327 40.50 -1.72 28.57
C ARG A 327 41.75 -0.87 28.70
N HIS A 328 42.24 -0.27 27.64
CA HIS A 328 43.39 0.63 27.64
C HIS A 328 43.16 1.83 28.57
N ARG A 329 42.02 2.49 28.43
CA ARG A 329 41.65 3.65 29.30
C ARG A 329 41.49 3.28 30.77
N ALA A 330 40.96 2.10 31.07
CA ALA A 330 40.86 1.60 32.43
C ALA A 330 42.23 1.31 33.03
N HIS A 331 43.12 0.64 32.30
CA HIS A 331 44.48 0.34 32.77
C HIS A 331 45.31 1.60 33.04
N THR A 332 45.17 2.64 32.20
CA THR A 332 45.89 3.92 32.42
C THR A 332 45.41 4.67 33.67
N ARG A 333 44.23 4.36 34.21
CA ARG A 333 43.63 5.07 35.35
C ARG A 333 43.54 4.24 36.63
N VAL A 334 43.22 2.94 36.53
CA VAL A 334 42.98 2.05 37.69
C VAL A 334 44.02 0.93 37.78
N GLY A 335 44.97 0.85 36.84
CA GLY A 335 46.07 -0.10 36.89
C GLY A 335 47.05 0.17 38.04
N TRP A 336 47.96 -0.79 38.34
CA TRP A 336 48.97 -0.65 39.35
C TRP A 336 49.81 0.59 39.12
N PHE A 337 50.08 1.36 40.16
CA PHE A 337 50.82 2.64 40.16
C PHE A 337 52.13 2.59 39.37
N TRP A 338 52.96 1.55 39.54
CA TRP A 338 54.27 1.39 38.89
C TRP A 338 54.20 1.00 37.41
N THR A 339 53.09 0.48 36.91
CA THR A 339 52.96 0.03 35.52
C THR A 339 52.14 0.99 34.66
N ARG A 340 51.48 2.00 35.22
CA ARG A 340 50.61 2.95 34.49
C ARG A 340 51.36 3.74 33.41
N TRP A 341 52.65 4.05 33.63
CA TRP A 341 53.41 4.82 32.65
C TRP A 341 53.71 4.01 31.40
N ILE A 342 53.87 2.70 31.47
CA ILE A 342 54.09 1.80 30.34
C ILE A 342 52.86 1.77 29.41
N GLU A 343 51.65 1.73 29.98
CA GLU A 343 50.41 1.72 29.20
C GLU A 343 50.12 3.05 28.51
N ARG A 344 50.65 4.17 29.02
CA ARG A 344 50.54 5.49 28.35
C ARG A 344 51.32 5.58 27.01
N LEU A 345 52.27 4.71 26.81
CA LEU A 345 53.06 4.62 25.57
C LEU A 345 52.33 3.83 24.49
N ARG A 346 51.30 3.06 24.84
CA ARG A 346 50.49 2.31 23.85
C ARG A 346 49.41 3.20 23.24
N ARG A 347 49.23 3.13 21.93
CA ARG A 347 48.20 3.87 21.20
C ARG A 347 46.81 3.30 21.49
N ASP A 348 45.81 4.17 21.65
CA ASP A 348 44.39 3.80 21.82
C ASP A 348 43.86 3.16 20.51
N PRO A 349 43.39 1.91 20.56
CA PRO A 349 42.91 1.21 19.36
C PRO A 349 41.75 1.91 18.64
N LEU A 350 40.86 2.62 19.36
CA LEU A 350 39.71 3.31 18.78
C LEU A 350 40.16 4.56 18.00
N ARG A 351 41.20 5.26 18.48
CA ARG A 351 41.79 6.39 17.76
C ARG A 351 42.52 5.95 16.47
N ALA A 352 43.05 4.73 16.46
CA ALA A 352 43.67 4.17 15.25
C ALA A 352 42.69 3.92 14.11
N LEU A 353 41.39 3.74 14.43
CA LEU A 353 40.31 3.60 13.46
C LEU A 353 39.59 4.93 13.16
N HIS A 354 40.08 6.07 13.67
CA HIS A 354 39.44 7.40 13.60
C HIS A 354 37.97 7.43 14.07
N LEU A 355 37.54 6.41 14.81
CA LEU A 355 36.24 6.32 15.44
C LEU A 355 36.33 6.91 16.86
N GLY A 356 35.48 7.86 17.23
CA GLY A 356 35.42 8.43 18.58
C GLY A 356 36.30 9.66 18.83
N GLY A 357 36.68 10.40 17.80
CA GLY A 357 37.20 11.76 17.93
C GLY A 357 36.09 12.72 18.34
N GLU A 358 36.34 13.60 19.35
CA GLU A 358 35.50 14.78 19.56
C GLU A 358 35.42 15.53 18.24
N ARG A 359 34.19 15.76 17.71
CA ARG A 359 33.99 16.68 16.58
C ARG A 359 34.63 18.00 16.98
N PRO A 360 35.60 18.54 16.20
CA PRO A 360 36.09 19.87 16.48
C PRO A 360 34.91 20.82 16.31
N THR A 361 34.44 21.38 17.43
CA THR A 361 33.58 22.56 17.42
C THR A 361 34.45 23.73 16.95
N SER A 362 34.68 23.82 15.65
CA SER A 362 35.23 25.02 15.03
C SER A 362 34.07 26.00 14.80
N SER A 363 33.58 26.59 15.88
CA SER A 363 33.03 27.92 15.81
C SER A 363 34.20 28.89 15.71
N ARG A 364 34.58 29.21 14.51
CA ARG A 364 35.33 30.42 14.23
C ARG A 364 34.50 31.21 13.23
N PRO A 365 33.90 32.32 13.63
CA PRO A 365 33.35 33.28 12.70
C PRO A 365 34.56 34.09 12.21
N ASP A 366 34.83 34.03 10.95
CA ASP A 366 35.53 34.99 10.11
C ASP A 366 36.41 34.25 9.06
N ALA A 367 35.83 34.00 7.90
CA ALA A 367 36.52 34.03 6.64
C ALA A 367 35.48 34.21 5.51
N ALA A 368 35.66 35.31 4.81
CA ALA A 368 34.84 35.85 3.75
C ALA A 368 34.56 34.87 2.60
N GLU A 369 33.39 35.12 1.98
CA GLU A 369 32.94 34.69 0.69
C GLU A 369 34.05 34.52 -0.35
N GLN A 370 34.14 33.30 -0.91
CA GLN A 370 34.69 33.08 -2.23
C GLN A 370 33.71 32.30 -3.09
N PRO A 371 33.56 32.61 -4.39
CA PRO A 371 32.47 32.12 -5.20
C PRO A 371 32.64 30.67 -5.62
N ASP A 372 31.49 30.06 -5.69
CA ASP A 372 31.13 28.76 -6.23
C ASP A 372 31.80 28.49 -7.58
N ASP A 373 32.72 27.55 -7.61
CA ASP A 373 33.27 26.98 -8.84
C ASP A 373 32.98 25.47 -8.80
N GLY A 374 31.97 25.07 -9.61
CA GLY A 374 31.37 23.76 -9.68
C GLY A 374 32.38 22.60 -9.76
N ARG A 375 32.70 22.05 -8.62
CA ARG A 375 33.32 20.74 -8.47
C ARG A 375 32.40 19.82 -7.71
N GLU A 376 31.92 18.82 -8.42
CA GLU A 376 31.26 17.65 -7.88
C GLU A 376 31.93 17.23 -6.57
N GLY A 377 31.11 17.14 -5.50
CA GLY A 377 31.54 16.85 -4.16
C GLY A 377 32.34 15.55 -4.11
N ALA A 378 33.64 15.69 -3.84
CA ALA A 378 34.43 14.56 -3.38
C ALA A 378 33.76 13.99 -2.14
N VAL A 379 33.22 12.78 -2.26
CA VAL A 379 32.77 11.95 -1.12
C VAL A 379 33.99 11.76 -0.24
N ILE A 380 34.05 12.48 0.87
CA ILE A 380 35.08 12.29 1.88
C ILE A 380 34.78 10.92 2.48
N ASP A 381 35.63 9.93 2.22
CA ASP A 381 35.65 8.66 2.94
C ASP A 381 35.83 8.94 4.43
N LEU A 382 34.72 8.94 5.18
CA LEU A 382 34.68 9.31 6.59
C LEU A 382 35.09 8.17 7.53
N SER A 383 35.26 6.95 7.00
CA SER A 383 35.70 5.81 7.80
C SER A 383 37.09 5.34 7.36
N SER A 384 37.98 5.19 8.31
CA SER A 384 39.24 4.49 8.14
C SER A 384 39.12 3.00 8.52
N LEU A 385 37.91 2.47 8.45
CA LEU A 385 37.72 1.03 8.47
C LEU A 385 38.38 0.45 7.21
N PRO A 386 39.15 -0.63 7.34
CA PRO A 386 39.67 -1.29 6.16
C PRO A 386 38.49 -1.70 5.27
N PRO A 387 38.55 -1.46 3.95
CA PRO A 387 37.47 -1.83 3.05
C PRO A 387 37.10 -3.31 3.26
N ALA A 388 35.80 -3.60 3.16
CA ALA A 388 35.31 -4.97 3.32
C ALA A 388 36.07 -5.90 2.38
N GLY A 389 36.64 -6.97 2.91
CA GLY A 389 37.39 -7.92 2.07
C GLY A 389 36.49 -8.58 1.02
N PRO A 390 37.06 -9.02 -0.13
CA PRO A 390 36.29 -9.66 -1.22
C PRO A 390 35.43 -10.85 -0.74
N ALA A 391 35.88 -11.55 0.30
CA ALA A 391 35.13 -12.66 0.89
C ALA A 391 33.84 -12.19 1.61
N ALA A 392 33.89 -11.05 2.30
CA ALA A 392 32.72 -10.51 3.01
C ALA A 392 31.68 -9.95 2.01
N THR A 393 32.11 -9.23 0.98
CA THR A 393 31.22 -8.71 -0.07
C THR A 393 30.63 -9.85 -0.91
N GLY A 394 31.42 -10.87 -1.25
CA GLY A 394 30.93 -12.07 -1.93
C GLY A 394 29.90 -12.85 -1.10
N ASN A 395 30.10 -12.96 0.22
CA ASN A 395 29.13 -13.58 1.11
C ASN A 395 27.82 -12.78 1.20
N LEU A 396 27.90 -11.45 1.29
CA LEU A 396 26.72 -10.57 1.28
C LEU A 396 25.90 -10.76 0.01
N ARG A 397 26.56 -10.74 -1.16
CA ARG A 397 25.90 -10.98 -2.46
C ARG A 397 25.23 -12.36 -2.50
N SER A 398 25.95 -13.41 -2.08
CA SER A 398 25.41 -14.78 -2.06
C SER A 398 24.18 -14.90 -1.14
N THR A 399 24.21 -14.30 0.04
CA THR A 399 23.07 -14.34 0.97
C THR A 399 21.90 -13.48 0.48
N ALA A 400 22.15 -12.33 -0.19
CA ALA A 400 21.13 -11.51 -0.85
C ALA A 400 20.44 -12.29 -1.99
N HIS A 401 21.24 -13.01 -2.79
CA HIS A 401 20.75 -13.90 -3.83
C HIS A 401 19.80 -14.99 -3.27
N LEU A 402 20.22 -15.69 -2.22
CA LEU A 402 19.40 -16.72 -1.57
C LEU A 402 18.12 -16.14 -0.96
N TYR A 403 18.18 -14.95 -0.37
CA TYR A 403 17.01 -14.25 0.13
C TYR A 403 16.03 -13.88 -0.99
N ALA A 404 16.55 -13.34 -2.11
CA ALA A 404 15.75 -13.01 -3.27
C ALA A 404 15.06 -14.24 -3.86
N LEU A 405 15.76 -15.36 -4.01
CA LEU A 405 15.17 -16.64 -4.43
C LEU A 405 14.05 -17.11 -3.50
N ALA A 406 14.25 -16.96 -2.18
CA ALA A 406 13.25 -17.38 -1.21
C ALA A 406 11.98 -16.51 -1.26
N VAL A 407 12.11 -15.20 -1.47
CA VAL A 407 10.98 -14.25 -1.54
C VAL A 407 10.26 -14.32 -2.89
N SER A 408 10.98 -14.58 -3.99
CA SER A 408 10.42 -14.69 -5.34
C SER A 408 9.98 -16.10 -5.74
N ALA A 409 10.01 -17.07 -4.82
CA ALA A 409 9.74 -18.48 -5.12
C ALA A 409 8.33 -18.78 -5.70
N GLU A 410 7.38 -17.88 -5.53
CA GLU A 410 6.01 -17.97 -6.08
C GLU A 410 5.84 -17.24 -7.42
N LEU A 411 6.85 -16.48 -7.84
CA LEU A 411 6.81 -15.77 -9.11
C LEU A 411 7.19 -16.69 -10.27
N PRO A 412 6.72 -16.41 -11.49
CA PRO A 412 7.24 -17.03 -12.70
C PRO A 412 8.76 -16.93 -12.81
N GLU A 413 9.40 -17.91 -13.45
CA GLU A 413 10.87 -18.05 -13.50
C GLU A 413 11.57 -16.79 -14.03
N ASP A 414 11.00 -16.15 -15.06
CA ASP A 414 11.55 -14.92 -15.64
C ASP A 414 11.52 -13.75 -14.65
N LEU A 415 10.43 -13.59 -13.90
CA LEU A 415 10.26 -12.54 -12.90
C LEU A 415 11.12 -12.82 -11.65
N ALA A 416 11.20 -14.07 -11.23
CA ALA A 416 12.08 -14.49 -10.15
C ALA A 416 13.55 -14.20 -10.49
N THR A 417 13.98 -14.50 -11.73
CA THR A 417 15.33 -14.20 -12.22
C THR A 417 15.61 -12.69 -12.22
N GLN A 418 14.66 -11.86 -12.65
CA GLN A 418 14.81 -10.41 -12.60
C GLN A 418 14.90 -9.88 -11.16
N ALA A 419 14.08 -10.39 -10.24
CA ALA A 419 14.12 -10.00 -8.84
C ALA A 419 15.49 -10.34 -8.21
N VAL A 420 16.03 -11.51 -8.52
CA VAL A 420 17.36 -11.94 -8.09
C VAL A 420 18.45 -11.04 -8.67
N PHE A 421 18.41 -10.73 -9.97
CA PHE A 421 19.39 -9.86 -10.61
C PHE A 421 19.41 -8.46 -9.97
N ARG A 422 18.25 -7.85 -9.74
CA ARG A 422 18.14 -6.56 -9.06
C ARG A 422 18.62 -6.61 -7.60
N SER A 423 18.39 -7.73 -6.91
CA SER A 423 18.90 -7.96 -5.55
C SER A 423 20.43 -8.00 -5.54
N ASP A 424 21.04 -8.70 -6.50
CA ASP A 424 22.50 -8.79 -6.64
C ASP A 424 23.13 -7.40 -6.92
N GLU A 425 22.53 -6.61 -7.82
CA GLU A 425 22.97 -5.25 -8.12
C GLU A 425 22.88 -4.31 -6.90
N ARG A 426 21.77 -4.40 -6.14
CA ARG A 426 21.61 -3.64 -4.90
C ARG A 426 22.64 -4.07 -3.84
N ALA A 427 22.89 -5.38 -3.71
CA ALA A 427 23.87 -5.91 -2.77
C ALA A 427 25.28 -5.39 -3.04
N ASP A 428 25.67 -5.26 -4.32
CA ASP A 428 26.97 -4.71 -4.72
C ASP A 428 27.14 -3.24 -4.29
N ASN A 429 26.04 -2.49 -4.17
CA ASN A 429 26.03 -1.08 -3.80
C ASN A 429 25.85 -0.82 -2.28
N LEU A 430 25.67 -1.86 -1.45
CA LEU A 430 25.41 -1.71 -0.01
C LEU A 430 26.62 -1.31 0.82
N ALA A 431 27.84 -1.49 0.34
CA ALA A 431 29.05 -1.25 1.14
C ALA A 431 29.14 0.21 1.65
N ALA A 432 28.85 1.20 0.82
CA ALA A 432 28.91 2.61 1.19
C ALA A 432 27.78 3.05 2.15
N PRO A 433 26.50 2.65 1.98
CA PRO A 433 25.45 2.86 2.97
C PRO A 433 25.78 2.23 4.33
N LEU A 434 26.29 0.99 4.36
CA LEU A 434 26.67 0.32 5.59
C LEU A 434 27.81 1.02 6.32
N ASP A 435 28.83 1.50 5.61
CA ASP A 435 29.93 2.28 6.18
C ASP A 435 29.42 3.60 6.78
N ARG A 436 28.54 4.31 6.07
CA ARG A 436 27.91 5.53 6.58
C ARG A 436 27.07 5.27 7.84
N ALA A 437 26.32 4.18 7.88
CA ALA A 437 25.52 3.81 9.06
C ALA A 437 26.41 3.53 10.27
N VAL A 438 27.51 2.81 10.09
CA VAL A 438 28.48 2.54 11.16
C VAL A 438 29.13 3.83 11.66
N SER A 439 29.53 4.72 10.76
CA SER A 439 30.17 5.99 11.12
C SER A 439 29.22 6.99 11.80
N ALA A 440 27.91 6.90 11.54
CA ALA A 440 26.88 7.75 12.13
C ALA A 440 26.51 7.35 13.56
N VAL A 441 26.81 6.11 13.99
CA VAL A 441 26.48 5.64 15.35
C VAL A 441 27.33 6.39 16.36
N ASP A 442 26.67 7.00 17.35
CA ASP A 442 27.37 7.56 18.52
C ASP A 442 27.83 6.43 19.44
N TYR A 443 29.13 6.19 19.48
CA TYR A 443 29.77 5.19 20.35
C TYR A 443 29.72 5.54 21.84
N GLY A 444 28.99 6.59 22.19
CA GLY A 444 28.78 7.07 23.55
C GLY A 444 29.93 7.93 24.05
N ALA A 445 29.69 9.22 24.26
CA ALA A 445 30.59 10.07 25.04
C ALA A 445 30.81 9.42 26.39
N TRP A 446 32.04 8.97 26.63
CA TRP A 446 32.42 8.20 27.79
C TRP A 446 32.09 8.96 29.10
N ARG A 447 30.99 8.60 29.74
CA ARG A 447 30.72 9.02 31.11
C ARG A 447 31.74 8.29 32.02
N ARG A 448 32.64 9.04 32.59
CA ARG A 448 33.65 8.53 33.56
C ARG A 448 32.91 7.88 34.72
N PRO A 449 33.01 6.57 34.94
CA PRO A 449 32.31 5.96 36.08
C PRO A 449 32.96 6.44 37.38
N ALA A 450 32.14 6.90 38.31
CA ALA A 450 32.61 7.48 39.60
C ALA A 450 33.53 6.54 40.40
N TRP A 451 33.37 5.22 40.25
CA TRP A 451 34.19 4.22 40.91
C TRP A 451 35.69 4.29 40.52
N TRP A 452 36.04 4.81 39.32
CA TRP A 452 37.44 5.01 38.93
C TRP A 452 38.14 6.01 39.83
N THR A 453 37.46 7.08 40.22
CA THR A 453 37.98 8.08 41.14
C THR A 453 38.19 7.47 42.52
N ILE A 454 37.19 6.70 42.99
CA ILE A 454 37.27 6.02 44.30
C ILE A 454 38.43 5.01 44.32
N ALA A 455 38.54 4.17 43.28
CA ALA A 455 39.61 3.18 43.16
C ALA A 455 41.00 3.86 43.14
N ASN A 456 41.13 4.99 42.41
CA ASN A 456 42.35 5.73 42.32
C ASN A 456 42.77 6.34 43.69
N VAL A 457 41.81 6.97 44.39
CA VAL A 457 42.07 7.52 45.75
C VAL A 457 42.52 6.41 46.71
N LEU A 458 41.80 5.27 46.70
CA LEU A 458 42.14 4.14 47.58
C LEU A 458 43.53 3.55 47.29
N GLN A 459 43.93 3.48 45.99
CA GLN A 459 45.29 3.07 45.63
C GLN A 459 46.37 4.05 46.09
N TRP A 460 46.10 5.36 46.02
CA TRP A 460 47.03 6.35 46.56
C TRP A 460 47.19 6.22 48.09
N VAL A 461 46.09 5.98 48.82
CA VAL A 461 46.11 5.75 50.25
C VAL A 461 46.97 4.52 50.60
N THR A 462 46.77 3.39 49.92
CA THR A 462 47.53 2.16 50.11
C THR A 462 49.01 2.33 49.75
N ALA A 463 49.30 3.06 48.65
CA ALA A 463 50.68 3.39 48.27
C ALA A 463 51.40 4.27 49.34
N LEU A 464 50.70 5.28 49.86
CA LEU A 464 51.22 6.15 50.90
C LEU A 464 51.46 5.38 52.21
N THR A 465 50.54 4.47 52.58
CA THR A 465 50.69 3.60 53.75
C THR A 465 51.90 2.68 53.59
N ALA A 466 52.11 2.08 52.42
CA ALA A 466 53.28 1.26 52.14
C ALA A 466 54.60 2.08 52.20
N LEU A 467 54.56 3.30 51.58
CA LEU A 467 55.69 4.21 51.59
C LEU A 467 56.09 4.63 53.04
N LEU A 468 55.10 5.00 53.85
CA LEU A 468 55.35 5.36 55.31
C LEU A 468 55.93 4.17 56.07
N GLY A 469 55.41 2.97 55.86
CA GLY A 469 55.94 1.73 56.43
C GLY A 469 57.38 1.48 56.01
N GLY A 470 57.72 1.66 54.75
CA GLY A 470 59.08 1.51 54.21
C GLY A 470 60.04 2.57 54.72
N LEU A 471 59.58 3.84 54.73
CA LEU A 471 60.38 4.94 55.24
C LEU A 471 60.69 4.76 56.73
N TRP A 472 59.72 4.27 57.50
CA TRP A 472 59.90 3.98 58.93
C TRP A 472 60.89 2.84 59.13
N LEU A 473 60.86 1.75 58.36
CA LEU A 473 61.86 0.68 58.40
C LEU A 473 63.29 1.19 58.10
N VAL A 474 63.41 2.04 57.01
CA VAL A 474 64.70 2.66 56.69
C VAL A 474 65.19 3.55 57.82
N ALA A 475 64.29 4.35 58.39
CA ALA A 475 64.67 5.20 59.51
C ALA A 475 65.19 4.40 60.75
N ILE A 476 64.53 3.30 61.09
CA ILE A 476 65.00 2.39 62.16
C ILE A 476 66.36 1.82 61.81
N HIS A 477 66.55 1.32 60.58
CA HIS A 477 67.83 0.76 60.14
C HIS A 477 68.97 1.77 60.19
N VAL A 478 68.71 3.00 59.75
CA VAL A 478 69.70 4.10 59.81
C VAL A 478 70.03 4.49 61.29
N LEU A 479 69.02 4.54 62.16
CA LEU A 479 69.24 4.83 63.57
C LEU A 479 70.03 3.74 64.29
N GLU A 480 69.77 2.47 64.02
CA GLU A 480 70.43 1.33 64.65
C GLU A 480 71.85 1.12 64.10
N GLU A 481 72.06 1.18 62.78
CA GLU A 481 73.32 0.81 62.10
C GLU A 481 74.34 1.98 62.08
N TYR A 482 73.86 3.22 61.82
CA TYR A 482 74.75 4.37 61.64
C TYR A 482 74.90 5.31 62.86
N LEU A 483 73.84 5.44 63.67
CA LEU A 483 73.87 6.33 64.82
C LEU A 483 74.16 5.61 66.17
N LEU A 484 74.27 4.24 66.14
CA LEU A 484 74.59 3.42 67.35
C LEU A 484 73.70 3.75 68.54
N LEU A 485 72.48 4.23 68.33
CA LEU A 485 71.50 4.51 69.37
C LEU A 485 70.88 3.21 69.85
N ILE A 486 70.65 3.09 71.19
CA ILE A 486 70.05 1.93 71.86
C ILE A 486 68.72 1.57 71.16
N ALA A 487 68.47 0.25 70.97
CA ALA A 487 67.33 -0.33 70.27
C ALA A 487 66.01 0.42 70.51
N VAL A 488 65.44 1.01 69.45
CA VAL A 488 64.13 1.71 69.48
C VAL A 488 63.03 0.67 69.67
N ASP A 489 62.32 0.76 70.81
CA ASP A 489 61.19 -0.16 71.08
C ASP A 489 60.02 0.14 70.09
N VAL A 490 59.90 -0.68 69.05
CA VAL A 490 58.90 -0.51 67.98
C VAL A 490 57.63 -1.25 68.38
N PRO A 491 56.47 -0.62 68.33
CA PRO A 491 55.18 -1.33 68.51
C PRO A 491 55.08 -2.55 67.59
N ARG A 492 54.70 -3.70 68.21
CA ARG A 492 54.63 -4.99 67.49
C ARG A 492 53.20 -5.53 67.51
N TRP A 493 52.73 -6.09 66.34
CA TRP A 493 51.52 -6.87 66.27
C TRP A 493 51.93 -8.35 66.32
N GLY A 494 51.85 -8.95 67.49
CA GLY A 494 52.40 -10.28 67.74
C GLY A 494 53.94 -10.33 67.58
N ARG A 495 54.43 -11.06 66.57
CA ARG A 495 55.88 -11.18 66.26
C ARG A 495 56.37 -10.20 65.18
N VAL A 496 55.43 -9.45 64.51
CA VAL A 496 55.77 -8.57 63.38
C VAL A 496 55.75 -7.11 63.78
N PRO A 497 56.81 -6.30 63.48
CA PRO A 497 56.83 -4.85 63.73
C PRO A 497 55.73 -4.14 62.85
N TRP A 498 55.06 -3.14 63.43
CA TRP A 498 54.05 -2.32 62.72
C TRP A 498 54.53 -1.74 61.41
N PRO A 499 55.77 -1.23 61.28
CA PRO A 499 56.25 -0.74 59.97
C PRO A 499 56.24 -1.81 58.84
N THR A 500 56.57 -3.07 59.18
CA THR A 500 56.55 -4.17 58.26
C THR A 500 55.10 -4.53 57.86
N VAL A 501 54.16 -4.45 58.83
CA VAL A 501 52.74 -4.66 58.59
C VAL A 501 52.17 -3.58 57.61
N LEU A 502 52.54 -2.32 57.83
CA LEU A 502 52.14 -1.20 56.98
C LEU A 502 52.72 -1.33 55.57
N LEU A 503 54.00 -1.70 55.46
CA LEU A 503 54.63 -1.88 54.16
C LEU A 503 53.98 -3.04 53.37
N LEU A 504 53.97 -4.24 53.94
CA LEU A 504 53.46 -5.42 53.29
C LEU A 504 51.95 -5.38 53.14
N GLY A 505 51.21 -4.91 54.11
CA GLY A 505 49.75 -4.73 54.06
C GLY A 505 49.34 -3.72 53.01
N GLY A 506 49.98 -2.56 52.96
CA GLY A 506 49.77 -1.55 51.96
C GLY A 506 50.04 -2.06 50.54
N LEU A 507 51.12 -2.82 50.36
CA LEU A 507 51.50 -3.43 49.10
C LEU A 507 50.48 -4.51 48.63
N LEU A 508 50.12 -5.42 49.56
CA LEU A 508 49.17 -6.52 49.24
C LEU A 508 47.77 -5.99 48.98
N ILE A 509 47.28 -5.07 49.78
CA ILE A 509 45.96 -4.44 49.57
C ILE A 509 45.97 -3.63 48.26
N GLY A 510 47.04 -2.87 48.00
CA GLY A 510 47.19 -2.12 46.74
C GLY A 510 47.19 -3.03 45.52
N LEU A 511 47.88 -4.18 45.59
CA LEU A 511 47.87 -5.19 44.50
C LEU A 511 46.49 -5.83 44.34
N ALA A 512 45.82 -6.17 45.43
CA ALA A 512 44.48 -6.75 45.39
C ALA A 512 43.46 -5.76 44.79
N LEU A 513 43.54 -4.48 45.16
CA LEU A 513 42.70 -3.41 44.58
C LEU A 513 42.99 -3.20 43.09
N ALA A 514 44.25 -3.27 42.67
CA ALA A 514 44.61 -3.19 41.24
C ALA A 514 44.06 -4.39 40.46
N GLY A 515 44.16 -5.60 41.02
CA GLY A 515 43.59 -6.82 40.43
C GLY A 515 42.07 -6.74 40.29
N LEU A 516 41.39 -6.36 41.37
CA LEU A 516 39.92 -6.17 41.36
C LEU A 516 39.50 -5.08 40.39
N GLY A 517 40.18 -3.95 40.36
CA GLY A 517 39.92 -2.84 39.44
C GLY A 517 40.06 -3.27 37.97
N THR A 518 41.10 -4.04 37.63
CA THR A 518 41.30 -4.56 36.29
C THR A 518 40.24 -5.60 35.90
N PHE A 519 39.79 -6.42 36.83
CA PHE A 519 38.71 -7.38 36.62
C PHE A 519 37.38 -6.68 36.34
N VAL A 520 36.99 -5.72 37.16
CA VAL A 520 35.76 -4.93 36.96
C VAL A 520 35.81 -4.16 35.63
N ALA A 521 36.96 -3.58 35.29
CA ALA A 521 37.16 -2.87 34.03
C ALA A 521 36.99 -3.80 32.82
N ARG A 522 37.52 -5.03 32.88
CA ARG A 522 37.32 -6.02 31.80
C ARG A 522 35.87 -6.41 31.64
N LEU A 523 35.15 -6.60 32.74
CA LEU A 523 33.72 -6.94 32.70
C LEU A 523 32.90 -5.79 32.10
N GLN A 524 33.19 -4.57 32.46
CA GLN A 524 32.54 -3.37 31.95
C GLN A 524 32.84 -3.15 30.46
N ALA A 525 34.09 -3.28 30.04
CA ALA A 525 34.48 -3.19 28.63
C ALA A 525 33.72 -4.20 27.73
N ARG A 526 33.58 -5.45 28.21
CA ARG A 526 32.79 -6.47 27.49
C ARG A 526 31.31 -6.12 27.43
N ARG A 527 30.72 -5.56 28.48
CA ARG A 527 29.31 -5.13 28.49
C ARG A 527 29.10 -3.97 27.50
N HIS A 528 29.98 -2.99 27.49
CA HIS A 528 29.93 -1.84 26.60
C HIS A 528 30.11 -2.28 25.11
N SER A 529 31.11 -3.11 24.84
CA SER A 529 31.32 -3.68 23.50
C SER A 529 30.05 -4.41 22.96
N LYS A 530 29.39 -5.22 23.83
CA LYS A 530 28.11 -5.87 23.45
C LYS A 530 26.98 -4.87 23.22
N GLN A 531 26.93 -3.77 23.96
CA GLN A 531 25.94 -2.71 23.76
C GLN A 531 26.17 -2.00 22.42
N VAL A 532 27.40 -1.62 22.12
CA VAL A 532 27.81 -1.00 20.86
C VAL A 532 27.51 -1.96 19.69
N SER A 533 27.86 -3.24 19.81
CA SER A 533 27.53 -4.24 18.77
C SER A 533 26.04 -4.30 18.50
N ARG A 534 25.18 -4.19 19.50
CA ARG A 534 23.72 -4.18 19.30
C ARG A 534 23.23 -2.92 18.59
N LEU A 535 23.80 -1.76 18.90
CA LEU A 535 23.46 -0.50 18.23
C LEU A 535 23.90 -0.54 16.78
N LEU A 536 25.12 -1.02 16.51
CA LEU A 536 25.63 -1.18 15.15
C LEU A 536 24.79 -2.15 14.35
N ARG A 537 24.41 -3.30 14.91
CA ARG A 537 23.52 -4.26 14.23
C ARG A 537 22.18 -3.63 13.87
N ARG A 538 21.57 -2.85 14.78
CA ARG A 538 20.32 -2.14 14.45
C ARG A 538 20.49 -1.15 13.31
N ALA A 539 21.57 -0.38 13.31
CA ALA A 539 21.83 0.57 12.22
C ALA A 539 22.10 -0.13 10.88
N THR A 540 22.81 -1.26 10.89
CA THR A 540 23.02 -2.06 9.67
C THR A 540 21.77 -2.79 9.23
N ASP A 541 20.96 -3.30 10.15
CA ASP A 541 19.66 -3.93 9.83
C ASP A 541 18.71 -2.92 9.17
N GLU A 542 18.66 -1.67 9.66
CA GLU A 542 17.86 -0.59 9.08
C GLU A 542 18.26 -0.28 7.63
N VAL A 543 19.56 -0.24 7.35
CA VAL A 543 20.06 -0.04 5.98
C VAL A 543 19.65 -1.20 5.07
N ILE A 544 19.83 -2.44 5.53
CA ILE A 544 19.44 -3.63 4.76
C ILE A 544 17.93 -3.66 4.52
N ASP A 545 17.13 -3.33 5.53
CA ASP A 545 15.69 -3.27 5.40
C ASP A 545 15.29 -2.22 4.35
N THR A 546 15.84 -1.02 4.40
CA THR A 546 15.47 0.09 3.51
C THR A 546 15.98 -0.08 2.07
N GLU A 547 17.23 -0.52 1.90
CA GLU A 547 17.90 -0.52 0.58
C GLU A 547 17.67 -1.83 -0.20
N LEU A 548 17.44 -2.94 0.49
CA LEU A 548 17.32 -4.25 -0.15
C LEU A 548 15.97 -4.92 0.12
N ILE A 549 15.58 -5.08 1.40
CA ILE A 549 14.45 -5.93 1.78
C ILE A 549 13.11 -5.29 1.40
N ASP A 550 12.87 -4.05 1.80
CA ASP A 550 11.60 -3.37 1.56
C ASP A 550 11.29 -3.17 0.07
N PRO A 551 12.26 -2.72 -0.77
CA PRO A 551 12.05 -2.64 -2.21
C PRO A 551 11.73 -4.00 -2.83
N LEU A 552 12.47 -5.06 -2.46
CA LEU A 552 12.26 -6.39 -3.02
C LEU A 552 10.92 -6.99 -2.59
N ARG A 553 10.54 -6.85 -1.33
CA ARG A 553 9.23 -7.30 -0.82
C ARG A 553 8.08 -6.55 -1.46
N THR A 554 8.21 -5.24 -1.61
CA THR A 554 7.18 -4.41 -2.23
C THR A 554 6.96 -4.82 -3.67
N GLU A 555 8.03 -5.03 -4.42
CA GLU A 555 7.99 -5.46 -5.81
C GLU A 555 7.36 -6.86 -5.94
N THR A 556 7.83 -7.85 -5.18
CA THR A 556 7.29 -9.21 -5.21
C THR A 556 5.83 -9.28 -4.76
N HIS A 557 5.44 -8.47 -3.78
CA HIS A 557 4.04 -8.36 -3.33
C HIS A 557 3.14 -7.79 -4.43
N ARG A 558 3.59 -6.76 -5.15
CA ARG A 558 2.83 -6.19 -6.29
C ARG A 558 2.63 -7.20 -7.41
N TRP A 559 3.66 -7.97 -7.75
CA TRP A 559 3.56 -9.05 -8.72
C TRP A 559 2.56 -10.14 -8.29
N ALA A 560 2.63 -10.57 -7.04
CA ALA A 560 1.72 -11.56 -6.50
C ALA A 560 0.28 -11.03 -6.41
N GLU A 561 0.08 -9.74 -6.15
CA GLU A 561 -1.23 -9.10 -6.16
C GLU A 561 -1.78 -9.01 -7.59
N LEU A 562 -0.96 -8.60 -8.56
CA LEU A 562 -1.33 -8.57 -9.98
C LEU A 562 -1.77 -9.96 -10.46
N ALA A 563 -1.01 -11.01 -10.16
CA ALA A 563 -1.37 -12.38 -10.51
C ALA A 563 -2.73 -12.80 -9.92
N ARG A 564 -3.00 -12.46 -8.65
CA ARG A 564 -4.29 -12.75 -8.01
C ARG A 564 -5.44 -11.99 -8.65
N VAL A 565 -5.23 -10.72 -9.00
CA VAL A 565 -6.25 -9.88 -9.66
C VAL A 565 -6.56 -10.44 -11.05
N LEU A 566 -5.53 -10.74 -11.85
CA LEU A 566 -5.72 -11.34 -13.18
C LEU A 566 -6.42 -12.70 -13.11
N GLY A 567 -6.09 -13.54 -12.12
CA GLY A 567 -6.76 -14.82 -11.92
C GLY A 567 -8.23 -14.73 -11.51
N ARG A 568 -8.70 -13.59 -10.98
CA ARG A 568 -10.15 -13.36 -10.75
C ARG A 568 -10.90 -12.92 -11.98
N ILE A 569 -10.22 -12.28 -12.92
CA ILE A 569 -10.84 -11.79 -14.15
C ILE A 569 -10.97 -12.91 -15.19
N THR A 570 -9.95 -13.76 -15.30
CA THR A 570 -9.87 -14.85 -16.28
C THR A 570 -10.63 -16.09 -15.83
#